data_f3df431bd015d67c1a050dacdabb4169
#
_entry.id   f3df431bd015d67c1a050dacdabb4169
#
_cell.length_a   1.000
_cell.length_b   1.000
_cell.length_c   1.000
_cell.angle_alpha   90.00
_cell.angle_beta   90.00
_cell.angle_gamma   90.00
#
_symmetry.space_group_name_H-M   'P 1'
#
loop_
_entity.id
_entity.type
_entity.pdbx_description
1 polymer ?
#
loop_
_entity_poly.entity_id
_entity_poly.type
_entity_poly.pdbx_seq_one_letter_code
_entity_poly.pdbx_strand_id
1 'polypeptide(L)'
;MTQVCGDAATLEDISSRVPFYIPADSPAIRTLIDTYNEVTGENKEPFTMGGGTYARHFPFAVSFGPEHTDLPLPDFAGPMHGANEGANFDKMIEALKIYILALLRLQELEF
;
A
#
# COMPACT_ATOMS: atom_id res chain seq x y z
N MET A 1 -0.64 -6.34 -27.90
CA MET A 1 -2.08 -6.54 -27.57
C MET A 1 -2.97 -6.41 -28.81
N THR A 2 -2.84 -5.36 -29.59
CA THR A 2 -3.63 -5.21 -30.82
C THR A 2 -3.42 -6.34 -31.82
N GLN A 3 -2.23 -6.94 -31.86
CA GLN A 3 -1.93 -8.06 -32.71
C GLN A 3 -2.69 -9.35 -32.38
N VAL A 4 -3.10 -9.50 -31.11
CA VAL A 4 -3.87 -10.66 -30.64
C VAL A 4 -5.27 -10.66 -31.22
N CYS A 5 -5.87 -9.48 -31.35
CA CYS A 5 -7.21 -9.32 -31.88
C CYS A 5 -7.23 -9.31 -33.43
N GLY A 6 -6.13 -8.87 -34.05
CA GLY A 6 -6.02 -8.76 -35.51
C GLY A 6 -7.14 -7.91 -36.10
N ASP A 7 -7.59 -8.29 -37.29
CA ASP A 7 -8.69 -7.60 -37.98
C ASP A 7 -10.08 -8.06 -37.49
N ALA A 8 -10.14 -9.09 -36.64
CA ALA A 8 -11.42 -9.66 -36.19
C ALA A 8 -12.09 -8.82 -35.11
N ALA A 9 -11.35 -7.97 -34.43
CA ALA A 9 -11.87 -7.11 -33.37
C ALA A 9 -11.12 -5.79 -33.34
N THR A 10 -11.84 -4.74 -32.99
CA THR A 10 -11.25 -3.43 -32.77
C THR A 10 -11.07 -3.23 -31.26
N LEU A 11 -9.86 -2.93 -30.84
CA LEU A 11 -9.57 -2.62 -29.45
C LEU A 11 -9.76 -1.11 -29.25
N GLU A 12 -10.86 -0.76 -28.64
CA GLU A 12 -11.12 0.61 -28.24
C GLU A 12 -10.79 0.74 -26.75
N ASP A 13 -10.15 1.83 -26.39
CA ASP A 13 -10.03 2.27 -25.02
C ASP A 13 -9.27 1.30 -24.10
N ILE A 14 -8.13 0.77 -24.56
CA ILE A 14 -7.23 0.02 -23.68
C ILE A 14 -6.52 1.01 -22.77
N SER A 15 -6.85 0.98 -21.48
CA SER A 15 -6.15 1.74 -20.48
C SER A 15 -4.80 1.09 -20.19
N SER A 16 -3.77 1.56 -20.85
CA SER A 16 -2.40 1.17 -20.55
C SER A 16 -1.81 2.13 -19.51
N ARG A 17 -1.29 1.59 -18.42
CA ARG A 17 -0.69 2.40 -17.36
C ARG A 17 0.75 1.98 -17.13
N VAL A 18 1.62 2.99 -17.05
CA VAL A 18 3.03 2.77 -16.72
C VAL A 18 3.13 2.31 -15.27
N PRO A 19 3.92 1.28 -14.97
CA PRO A 19 4.16 0.88 -13.60
C PRO A 19 4.73 2.02 -12.76
N PHE A 20 4.23 2.13 -11.54
CA PHE A 20 4.66 3.14 -10.58
C PHE A 20 5.68 2.52 -9.63
N TYR A 21 6.82 3.17 -9.47
CA TYR A 21 7.90 2.65 -8.64
C TYR A 21 8.64 3.76 -7.91
N ILE A 22 8.82 3.58 -6.61
CA ILE A 22 9.67 4.42 -5.77
C ILE A 22 10.74 3.52 -5.14
N PRO A 23 12.03 3.90 -5.21
CA PRO A 23 13.10 3.08 -4.63
C PRO A 23 12.92 2.87 -3.13
N ALA A 24 13.12 1.63 -2.68
CA ALA A 24 12.94 1.25 -1.27
C ALA A 24 13.98 1.88 -0.33
N ASP A 25 15.09 2.38 -0.86
CA ASP A 25 16.13 3.06 -0.09
C ASP A 25 15.90 4.57 0.05
N SER A 26 14.79 5.09 -0.48
CA SER A 26 14.44 6.50 -0.33
C SER A 26 14.28 6.85 1.15
N PRO A 27 14.76 8.03 1.60
CA PRO A 27 14.69 8.41 3.01
C PRO A 27 13.27 8.37 3.59
N ALA A 28 12.28 8.81 2.83
CA ALA A 28 10.88 8.78 3.26
C ALA A 28 10.39 7.35 3.46
N ILE A 29 10.68 6.45 2.55
CA ILE A 29 10.28 5.04 2.64
C ILE A 29 10.97 4.37 3.83
N ARG A 30 12.27 4.60 4.03
CA ARG A 30 12.98 4.06 5.18
C ARG A 30 12.39 4.56 6.50
N THR A 31 12.05 5.84 6.56
CA THR A 31 11.39 6.42 7.75
C THR A 31 10.06 5.74 8.05
N LEU A 32 9.24 5.50 7.02
CA LEU A 32 7.95 4.85 7.18
C LEU A 32 8.09 3.40 7.67
N ILE A 33 8.94 2.62 7.03
CA ILE A 33 9.10 1.21 7.40
C ILE A 33 9.78 1.04 8.75
N ASP A 34 10.77 1.88 9.07
CA ASP A 34 11.43 1.83 10.36
C ASP A 34 10.46 2.21 11.49
N THR A 35 9.59 3.18 11.27
CA THR A 35 8.55 3.55 12.22
C THR A 35 7.58 2.40 12.45
N TYR A 36 7.12 1.76 11.39
CA TYR A 36 6.26 0.59 11.49
C TYR A 36 6.92 -0.53 12.30
N ASN A 37 8.16 -0.87 11.96
CA ASN A 37 8.89 -1.95 12.64
C ASN A 37 9.16 -1.64 14.11
N GLU A 38 9.45 -0.38 14.44
CA GLU A 38 9.66 0.04 15.82
C GLU A 38 8.41 -0.11 16.67
N VAL A 39 7.26 0.31 16.16
CA VAL A 39 6.00 0.25 16.91
C VAL A 39 5.47 -1.17 17.03
N THR A 40 5.57 -1.96 15.96
CA THR A 40 5.03 -3.32 15.93
C THR A 40 5.99 -4.37 16.48
N GLY A 41 7.29 -4.08 16.54
CA GLY A 41 8.30 -5.06 16.87
C GLY A 41 8.59 -6.06 15.77
N GLU A 42 8.08 -5.81 14.56
CA GLU A 42 8.32 -6.65 13.39
C GLU A 42 9.58 -6.22 12.64
N ASN A 43 9.95 -7.00 11.63
CA ASN A 43 11.09 -6.70 10.76
C ASN A 43 10.65 -6.85 9.31
N LYS A 44 9.77 -5.96 8.88
CA LYS A 44 9.20 -5.95 7.54
C LYS A 44 10.04 -5.08 6.61
N GLU A 45 9.92 -5.36 5.32
CA GLU A 45 10.52 -4.57 4.26
C GLU A 45 9.41 -4.02 3.34
N PRO A 46 9.68 -2.90 2.66
CA PRO A 46 8.75 -2.41 1.64
C PRO A 46 8.50 -3.46 0.58
N PHE A 47 7.29 -3.50 0.07
CA PHE A 47 6.93 -4.45 -0.98
C PHE A 47 6.17 -3.74 -2.11
N THR A 48 6.07 -4.41 -3.23
CA THR A 48 5.28 -3.96 -4.37
C THR A 48 4.04 -4.82 -4.51
N MET A 49 2.98 -4.25 -5.06
CA MET A 49 1.75 -5.00 -5.30
C MET A 49 1.25 -4.78 -6.73
N GLY A 50 0.57 -5.78 -7.26
CA GLY A 50 0.03 -5.73 -8.61
C GLY A 50 -1.20 -4.84 -8.76
N GLY A 51 -1.88 -4.54 -7.66
CA GLY A 51 -3.02 -3.65 -7.65
C GLY A 51 -2.64 -2.18 -7.76
N GLY A 52 -3.62 -1.34 -8.05
CA GLY A 52 -3.43 0.10 -8.10
C GLY A 52 -4.03 0.80 -6.89
N THR A 53 -3.42 1.89 -6.50
CA THR A 53 -3.91 2.77 -5.43
C THR A 53 -3.93 4.22 -5.90
N TYR A 54 -4.45 5.09 -5.06
CA TYR A 54 -4.43 6.53 -5.36
C TYR A 54 -3.02 7.10 -5.50
N ALA A 55 -2.01 6.47 -4.93
CA ALA A 55 -0.62 6.91 -5.00
C ALA A 55 -0.13 7.07 -6.44
N ARG A 56 -0.65 6.28 -7.37
CA ARG A 56 -0.28 6.34 -8.79
C ARG A 56 -0.66 7.63 -9.50
N HIS A 57 -1.53 8.42 -8.90
CA HIS A 57 -1.94 9.71 -9.48
C HIS A 57 -0.98 10.84 -9.12
N PHE A 58 0.04 10.56 -8.36
CA PHE A 58 1.04 11.54 -7.93
C PHE A 58 2.42 11.13 -8.42
N PRO A 59 3.28 12.09 -8.82
CA PRO A 59 4.61 11.76 -9.32
C PRO A 59 5.54 11.17 -8.24
N PHE A 60 5.34 11.56 -6.98
CA PHE A 60 6.15 11.09 -5.86
C PHE A 60 5.24 10.76 -4.68
N ALA A 61 4.75 9.54 -4.65
CA ALA A 61 3.89 9.08 -3.58
C ALA A 61 4.07 7.58 -3.35
N VAL A 62 3.79 7.15 -2.15
CA VAL A 62 3.76 5.73 -1.80
C VAL A 62 2.50 5.47 -0.99
N SER A 63 2.05 4.23 -1.02
CA SER A 63 1.00 3.78 -0.11
C SER A 63 1.66 3.30 1.17
N PHE A 64 1.09 3.69 2.28
CA PHE A 64 1.53 3.28 3.60
C PHE A 64 0.31 2.95 4.44
N GLY A 65 0.29 1.75 4.97
CA GLY A 65 -0.79 1.33 5.84
C GLY A 65 -0.31 0.21 6.74
N PRO A 66 -0.65 0.27 8.03
CA PRO A 66 -0.23 -0.71 9.02
C PRO A 66 -1.17 -1.90 9.11
N GLU A 67 -1.75 -2.33 7.99
CA GLU A 67 -2.59 -3.51 7.96
C GLU A 67 -1.76 -4.77 8.10
N HIS A 68 -2.24 -5.68 8.92
CA HIS A 68 -1.62 -6.98 9.10
C HIS A 68 -2.39 -8.02 8.28
N THR A 69 -1.89 -8.31 7.09
CA THR A 69 -2.54 -9.26 6.17
C THR A 69 -2.36 -10.71 6.58
N ASP A 70 -1.44 -10.97 7.48
CA ASP A 70 -1.11 -12.30 7.99
C ASP A 70 -1.89 -12.70 9.24
N LEU A 71 -2.74 -11.80 9.77
CA LEU A 71 -3.57 -12.12 10.92
C LEU A 71 -4.82 -12.91 10.49
N PRO A 72 -5.20 -13.94 11.26
CA PRO A 72 -6.43 -14.68 10.97
C PRO A 72 -7.65 -13.80 11.20
N LEU A 73 -8.65 -13.95 10.33
CA LEU A 73 -9.92 -13.29 10.47
C LEU A 73 -10.85 -14.12 11.37
N PRO A 74 -11.64 -13.46 12.25
CA PRO A 74 -12.70 -14.18 12.96
C PRO A 74 -13.79 -14.65 11.98
N ASP A 75 -14.55 -15.67 12.38
CA ASP A 75 -15.54 -16.29 11.51
C ASP A 75 -16.62 -15.33 11.00
N PHE A 76 -16.92 -14.28 11.76
CA PHE A 76 -17.93 -13.30 11.36
C PHE A 76 -17.41 -12.23 10.40
N ALA A 77 -16.10 -12.13 10.20
CA ALA A 77 -15.48 -11.12 9.34
C ALA A 77 -15.18 -11.71 7.97
N GLY A 78 -15.51 -10.94 6.93
CA GLY A 78 -15.22 -11.28 5.56
C GLY A 78 -13.86 -10.78 5.09
N PRO A 79 -13.44 -11.22 3.92
CA PRO A 79 -12.15 -10.83 3.35
C PRO A 79 -12.13 -9.39 2.86
N MET A 80 -10.93 -8.88 2.61
CA MET A 80 -10.73 -7.57 1.98
C MET A 80 -11.52 -7.49 0.68
N HIS A 81 -12.21 -6.37 0.47
CA HIS A 81 -13.11 -6.13 -0.67
C HIS A 81 -14.30 -7.08 -0.76
N GLY A 82 -14.57 -7.82 0.30
CA GLY A 82 -15.68 -8.76 0.36
C GLY A 82 -16.79 -8.31 1.31
N ALA A 83 -17.88 -9.06 1.31
CA ALA A 83 -18.99 -8.82 2.25
C ALA A 83 -18.51 -9.03 3.68
N ASN A 84 -19.02 -8.22 4.60
CA ASN A 84 -18.68 -8.25 6.02
C ASN A 84 -17.19 -8.03 6.31
N GLU A 85 -16.51 -7.32 5.42
CA GLU A 85 -15.13 -6.91 5.66
C GLU A 85 -15.03 -6.17 7.00
N GLY A 86 -14.03 -6.53 7.78
CA GLY A 86 -13.83 -5.96 9.10
C GLY A 86 -12.38 -5.63 9.37
N ALA A 87 -12.14 -4.85 10.41
CA ALA A 87 -10.82 -4.50 10.87
C ALA A 87 -10.66 -4.83 12.35
N ASN A 88 -9.44 -5.20 12.73
CA ASN A 88 -9.11 -5.43 14.13
C ASN A 88 -8.94 -4.10 14.84
N PHE A 89 -9.76 -3.84 15.87
CA PHE A 89 -9.76 -2.56 16.57
C PHE A 89 -8.45 -2.26 17.28
N ASP A 90 -7.85 -3.26 17.92
CA ASP A 90 -6.56 -3.06 18.60
C ASP A 90 -5.46 -2.70 17.61
N LYS A 91 -5.50 -3.30 16.42
CA LYS A 91 -4.56 -2.97 15.34
C LYS A 91 -4.81 -1.59 14.76
N MET A 92 -6.05 -1.10 14.77
CA MET A 92 -6.35 0.28 14.38
C MET A 92 -5.76 1.29 15.36
N ILE A 93 -5.77 1.00 16.65
CA ILE A 93 -5.11 1.86 17.66
C ILE A 93 -3.60 1.85 17.46
N GLU A 94 -3.01 0.70 17.21
CA GLU A 94 -1.59 0.58 16.87
C GLU A 94 -1.27 1.40 15.61
N ALA A 95 -2.15 1.31 14.60
CA ALA A 95 -2.04 2.10 13.38
C ALA A 95 -2.00 3.61 13.64
N LEU A 96 -2.84 4.08 14.55
CA LEU A 96 -2.87 5.49 14.91
C LEU A 96 -1.51 5.95 15.46
N LYS A 97 -0.90 5.14 16.33
CA LYS A 97 0.43 5.43 16.87
C LYS A 97 1.48 5.50 15.77
N ILE A 98 1.43 4.56 14.84
CA ILE A 98 2.34 4.52 13.69
C ILE A 98 2.20 5.78 12.84
N TYR A 99 0.97 6.19 12.52
CA TYR A 99 0.73 7.39 11.73
C TYR A 99 1.22 8.66 12.41
N ILE A 100 0.98 8.80 13.69
CA ILE A 100 1.45 9.98 14.45
C ILE A 100 2.97 10.07 14.40
N LEU A 101 3.66 8.99 14.71
CA LEU A 101 5.12 8.96 14.68
C LEU A 101 5.67 9.15 13.28
N ALA A 102 5.04 8.54 12.27
CA ALA A 102 5.47 8.68 10.89
C ALA A 102 5.38 10.12 10.42
N LEU A 103 4.28 10.81 10.71
CA LEU A 103 4.11 12.21 10.33
C LEU A 103 5.13 13.11 11.01
N LEU A 104 5.39 12.91 12.30
CA LEU A 104 6.39 13.68 13.03
C LEU A 104 7.79 13.48 12.46
N ARG A 105 8.14 12.26 12.11
CA ARG A 105 9.46 11.93 11.56
C ARG A 105 9.62 12.41 10.13
N LEU A 106 8.57 12.33 9.31
CA LEU A 106 8.61 12.83 7.95
C LEU A 106 8.83 14.34 7.88
N GLN A 107 8.33 15.09 8.85
CA GLN A 107 8.54 16.54 8.93
C GLN A 107 10.01 16.92 9.09
N GLU A 108 10.84 16.04 9.60
CA GLU A 108 12.27 16.26 9.80
C GLU A 108 13.08 16.01 8.54
N LEU A 109 12.48 15.43 7.50
CA LEU A 109 13.15 15.16 6.25
C LEU A 109 13.04 16.36 5.30
N GLU A 110 14.08 16.56 4.51
CA GLU A 110 14.06 17.51 3.40
C GLU A 110 13.65 16.80 2.13
N PHE A 111 12.69 17.37 1.45
CA PHE A 111 12.16 16.83 0.19
C PHE A 111 12.53 17.70 -1.01
#